data_7f09faab34d7e07cd27e0e4fc9481d59
#
_entry.id   7f09faab34d7e07cd27e0e4fc9481d59
#
_cell.length_a   1.000
_cell.length_b   1.000
_cell.length_c   1.000
_cell.angle_alpha   90.00
_cell.angle_beta   90.00
_cell.angle_gamma   90.00
#
_symmetry.space_group_name_H-M   'P 1'
#
loop_
_entity.id
_entity.type
_entity.pdbx_description
1 polymer ?
#
loop_
_entity_poly.entity_id
_entity_poly.type
_entity_poly.pdbx_seq_one_letter_code
_entity_poly.pdbx_strand_id
1 'polypeptide(L)' 'RLYVDAVRKALPNLPELDAYWRVTLMVGTYLYAFSDTHRMEEMAPAGLYDPDDTDSLIDQVTRFVTGGMQAP' A
#
# COMPACT_ATOMS: atom_id res chain seq x y z
N ARG A 1 -13.27 11.22 6.53
CA ARG A 1 -12.41 12.06 5.68
C ARG A 1 -11.09 12.45 6.30
N LEU A 2 -10.82 11.91 7.46
CA LEU A 2 -9.60 12.20 8.19
C LEU A 2 -8.35 11.94 7.35
N TYR A 3 -8.30 10.78 6.66
CA TYR A 3 -7.14 10.41 5.86
C TYR A 3 -6.99 11.28 4.61
N VAL A 4 -8.10 11.60 3.95
CA VAL A 4 -8.09 12.47 2.78
C VAL A 4 -7.60 13.86 3.16
N ASP A 5 -8.08 14.40 4.26
CA ASP A 5 -7.68 15.72 4.72
C ASP A 5 -6.18 15.75 5.06
N ALA A 6 -5.67 14.69 5.69
CA ALA A 6 -4.25 14.59 6.00
C ALA A 6 -3.39 14.54 4.73
N VAL A 7 -3.82 13.79 3.72
CA VAL A 7 -3.11 13.70 2.42
C VAL A 7 -3.11 15.05 1.72
N ARG A 8 -4.24 15.74 1.69
CA ARG A 8 -4.32 17.07 1.06
C ARG A 8 -3.45 18.09 1.76
N LYS A 9 -3.33 18.00 3.08
CA LYS A 9 -2.49 18.89 3.87
C LYS A 9 -1.01 18.63 3.62
N ALA A 10 -0.62 17.36 3.49
CA ALA A 10 0.76 16.97 3.24
C ALA A 10 1.18 17.22 1.77
N LEU A 11 0.24 17.13 0.83
CA LEU A 11 0.47 17.28 -0.60
C LEU A 11 -0.49 18.34 -1.16
N PRO A 12 -0.26 19.62 -0.84
CA PRO A 12 -1.24 20.67 -1.15
C PRO A 12 -1.47 20.91 -2.65
N ASN A 13 -0.52 20.51 -3.48
CA ASN A 13 -0.66 20.64 -4.93
C ASN A 13 -1.37 19.47 -5.60
N LEU A 14 -1.73 18.45 -4.84
CA LEU A 14 -2.42 17.28 -5.35
C LEU A 14 -3.89 17.61 -5.56
N PRO A 15 -4.44 17.36 -6.77
CA PRO A 15 -5.87 17.54 -6.99
C PRO A 15 -6.72 16.74 -6.01
N GLU A 16 -7.87 17.28 -5.64
CA GLU A 16 -8.74 16.65 -4.64
C GLU A 16 -9.12 15.22 -5.01
N LEU A 17 -9.50 14.99 -6.27
CA LEU A 17 -9.87 13.65 -6.71
C LEU A 17 -8.71 12.67 -6.55
N ASP A 18 -7.50 13.11 -6.86
CA ASP A 18 -6.31 12.26 -6.73
C ASP A 18 -6.04 11.90 -5.27
N ALA A 19 -6.33 12.80 -4.33
CA ALA A 19 -6.21 12.50 -2.92
C ALA A 19 -7.16 11.37 -2.50
N TYR A 20 -8.41 11.38 -2.99
CA TYR A 20 -9.34 10.29 -2.74
C TYR A 20 -8.86 8.97 -3.35
N TRP A 21 -8.35 9.01 -4.58
CA TRP A 21 -7.78 7.82 -5.23
C TRP A 21 -6.63 7.24 -4.42
N ARG A 22 -5.70 8.08 -3.97
CA ARG A 22 -4.53 7.59 -3.25
C ARG A 22 -4.90 6.98 -1.91
N VAL A 23 -5.82 7.59 -1.17
CA VAL A 23 -6.30 7.02 0.09
C VAL A 23 -7.00 5.68 -0.15
N THR A 24 -7.86 5.61 -1.16
CA THR A 24 -8.57 4.38 -1.49
C THR A 24 -7.61 3.25 -1.85
N LEU A 25 -6.61 3.56 -2.68
CA LEU A 25 -5.62 2.57 -3.09
C LEU A 25 -4.73 2.14 -1.92
N MET A 26 -4.38 3.07 -1.03
CA MET A 26 -3.63 2.75 0.18
C MET A 26 -4.40 1.77 1.06
N VAL A 27 -5.67 2.06 1.33
CA VAL A 27 -6.52 1.18 2.15
C VAL A 27 -6.65 -0.18 1.49
N GLY A 28 -6.90 -0.22 0.17
CA GLY A 28 -7.00 -1.47 -0.58
C GLY A 28 -5.71 -2.29 -0.52
N THR A 29 -4.55 -1.61 -0.61
CA THR A 29 -3.25 -2.28 -0.51
C THR A 29 -3.07 -2.94 0.85
N TYR A 30 -3.38 -2.22 1.93
CA TYR A 30 -3.28 -2.80 3.28
C TYR A 30 -4.24 -3.96 3.47
N LEU A 31 -5.49 -3.81 3.07
CA LEU A 31 -6.48 -4.88 3.20
C LEU A 31 -6.06 -6.13 2.43
N TYR A 32 -5.56 -5.96 1.23
CA TYR A 32 -5.10 -7.09 0.42
C TYR A 32 -3.85 -7.74 1.01
N ALA A 33 -2.86 -6.92 1.37
CA ALA A 33 -1.56 -7.41 1.84
C ALA A 33 -1.68 -8.21 3.15
N PHE A 34 -2.59 -7.79 4.04
CA PHE A 34 -2.77 -8.45 5.33
C PHE A 34 -3.93 -9.44 5.35
N SER A 35 -4.57 -9.69 4.20
CA SER A 35 -5.54 -10.78 4.06
C SER A 35 -4.81 -12.09 3.79
N ASP A 36 -5.46 -13.19 4.10
CA ASP A 36 -4.89 -14.52 3.91
C ASP A 36 -5.19 -15.03 2.49
N THR A 37 -4.64 -14.38 1.49
CA THR A 37 -4.91 -14.70 0.09
C THR A 37 -4.02 -15.79 -0.48
N HIS A 38 -2.85 -16.03 0.11
CA HIS A 38 -1.82 -16.96 -0.38
C HIS A 38 -1.33 -16.66 -1.79
N ARG A 39 -1.57 -15.44 -2.30
CA ARG A 39 -1.26 -15.11 -3.69
C ARG A 39 0.24 -15.13 -3.97
N MET A 40 1.06 -14.64 -3.03
CA MET A 40 2.51 -14.67 -3.18
C MET A 40 3.04 -16.10 -3.24
N GLU A 41 2.46 -17.00 -2.45
CA GLU A 41 2.87 -18.41 -2.46
C GLU A 41 2.60 -19.07 -3.80
N GLU A 42 1.51 -18.67 -4.48
CA GLU A 42 1.14 -19.19 -5.78
C GLU A 42 2.02 -18.62 -6.90
N MET A 43 2.39 -17.34 -6.81
CA MET A 43 3.07 -16.61 -7.87
C MET A 43 4.58 -16.72 -7.81
N ALA A 44 5.18 -16.71 -6.61
CA ALA A 44 6.63 -16.69 -6.46
C ALA A 44 7.22 -18.09 -6.65
N PRO A 45 8.44 -18.17 -7.19
CA PRO A 45 9.14 -19.46 -7.26
C PRO A 45 9.33 -20.08 -5.88
N ALA A 46 9.33 -21.42 -5.83
CA ALA A 46 9.50 -22.14 -4.58
C ALA A 46 10.81 -21.73 -3.90
N GLY A 47 10.72 -21.45 -2.59
CA GLY A 47 11.88 -21.08 -1.78
C GLY A 47 12.28 -19.62 -1.83
N LEU A 48 11.63 -18.82 -2.68
CA LEU A 48 11.91 -17.38 -2.76
C LEU A 48 11.14 -16.58 -1.71
N TYR A 49 9.89 -16.94 -1.48
CA TYR A 49 9.00 -16.23 -0.58
C TYR A 49 8.84 -16.99 0.73
N ASP A 50 9.03 -16.27 1.85
CA ASP A 50 8.79 -16.81 3.20
C ASP A 50 7.51 -16.17 3.76
N PRO A 51 6.41 -16.93 3.85
CA PRO A 51 5.14 -16.40 4.37
C PRO A 51 5.19 -16.02 5.85
N ASP A 52 6.19 -16.49 6.58
CA ASP A 52 6.33 -16.17 8.02
C ASP A 52 7.16 -14.90 8.24
N ASP A 53 7.75 -14.33 7.20
CA ASP A 53 8.57 -13.12 7.32
C ASP A 53 7.69 -11.87 7.29
N THR A 54 7.07 -11.58 8.42
CA THR A 54 6.18 -10.43 8.59
C THR A 54 6.92 -9.10 8.42
N ASP A 55 8.17 -9.02 8.84
CA ASP A 55 8.95 -7.79 8.72
C ASP A 55 9.16 -7.40 7.25
N SER A 56 9.45 -8.36 6.39
CA SER A 56 9.56 -8.11 4.96
C SER A 56 8.23 -7.68 4.35
N LEU A 57 7.13 -8.28 4.78
CA LEU A 57 5.80 -7.88 4.34
C LEU A 57 5.53 -6.42 4.67
N ILE A 58 5.75 -6.04 5.92
CA ILE A 58 5.53 -4.66 6.38
C ILE A 58 6.42 -3.68 5.60
N ASP A 59 7.70 -4.04 5.41
CA ASP A 59 8.65 -3.20 4.67
C ASP A 59 8.19 -2.98 3.23
N GLN A 60 7.80 -4.05 2.54
CA GLN A 60 7.36 -3.96 1.14
C GLN A 60 6.07 -3.15 1.00
N VAL A 61 5.10 -3.38 1.87
CA VAL A 61 3.85 -2.62 1.85
C VAL A 61 4.13 -1.14 2.10
N THR A 62 4.97 -0.84 3.09
CA THR A 62 5.30 0.55 3.43
C THR A 62 5.98 1.26 2.26
N ARG A 63 6.95 0.62 1.61
CA ARG A 63 7.64 1.19 0.46
C ARG A 63 6.70 1.41 -0.72
N PHE A 64 5.85 0.43 -0.99
CA PHE A 64 4.92 0.51 -2.11
C PHE A 64 3.92 1.65 -1.91
N VAL A 65 3.32 1.72 -0.71
CA VAL A 65 2.35 2.76 -0.38
C VAL A 65 3.00 4.13 -0.37
N THR A 66 4.17 4.27 0.24
CA THR A 66 4.90 5.54 0.30
C THR A 66 5.20 6.05 -1.11
N GLY A 67 5.73 5.18 -1.98
CA GLY A 67 6.01 5.54 -3.36
C GLY A 67 4.77 5.97 -4.12
N GLY A 68 3.67 5.26 -3.94
CA GLY A 68 2.39 5.59 -4.58
C GLY A 68 1.81 6.90 -4.08
N MET A 69 1.87 7.15 -2.77
CA MET A 69 1.36 8.38 -2.18
C MET A 69 2.14 9.61 -2.64
N GLN A 70 3.42 9.45 -2.95
CA GLN A 70 4.31 10.54 -3.35
C GLN A 70 4.49 10.64 -4.86
N ALA A 71 3.82 9.81 -5.63
CA ALA A 71 3.92 9.83 -7.10
C ALA A 71 3.51 11.18 -7.66
N PRO A 72 4.17 11.65 -8.75
CA PRO A 72 3.80 12.92 -9.37
C PRO A 72 2.41 12.92 -9.97
#